data_f7a386db9c6f855d6cdec041bccb0e35
#
_entry.id   f7a386db9c6f855d6cdec041bccb0e35
#
_cell.length_a   1.000
_cell.length_b   1.000
_cell.length_c   1.000
_cell.angle_alpha   90.00
_cell.angle_beta   90.00
_cell.angle_gamma   90.00
#
_symmetry.space_group_name_H-M   'P 1'
#
loop_
_entity.id
_entity.type
_entity.pdbx_description
1 polymer ?
#
loop_
_entity_poly.entity_id
_entity_poly.type
_entity_poly.pdbx_seq_one_letter_code
_entity_poly.pdbx_strand_id
1 'polypeptide(L)'
;MNNISDSEWKVMKVVWKKSPISGSEIVDELEAVTGWNPKTIHTLIRRLVTKGAINAKKENTYYSYYAAVSEAECVKEETETFLEKCFNGSLNMLVSNFIKEDKLTDQDIEELQEILKSNKR
;
A
#
# COMPACT_ATOMS: atom_id res chain seq x y z
N MET A 1 5.29 -7.96 -10.90
CA MET A 1 5.79 -8.27 -9.64
C MET A 1 6.43 -7.07 -8.97
N ASN A 2 5.87 -6.67 -7.90
CA ASN A 2 6.27 -5.43 -7.24
C ASN A 2 6.94 -5.71 -5.92
N ASN A 3 8.25 -5.57 -5.92
CA ASN A 3 9.05 -5.81 -4.74
C ASN A 3 9.15 -4.53 -3.92
N ILE A 4 8.00 -4.08 -3.41
CA ILE A 4 7.87 -2.83 -2.67
C ILE A 4 8.02 -3.10 -1.18
N SER A 5 9.00 -2.47 -0.55
CA SER A 5 9.23 -2.61 0.89
C SER A 5 8.17 -1.86 1.69
N ASP A 6 8.11 -2.13 3.00
CA ASP A 6 7.15 -1.45 3.87
C ASP A 6 7.33 0.06 3.85
N SER A 7 8.57 0.54 3.86
CA SER A 7 8.86 1.97 3.80
C SER A 7 8.46 2.57 2.46
N GLU A 8 8.77 1.85 1.37
CA GLU A 8 8.40 2.27 0.03
C GLU A 8 6.88 2.29 -0.15
N TRP A 9 6.18 1.39 0.52
CA TRP A 9 4.72 1.34 0.46
C TRP A 9 4.10 2.65 0.95
N LYS A 10 4.71 3.26 1.97
CA LYS A 10 4.23 4.55 2.47
C LYS A 10 4.35 5.65 1.43
N VAL A 11 5.41 5.64 0.65
CA VAL A 11 5.57 6.57 -0.48
C VAL A 11 4.50 6.31 -1.54
N MET A 12 4.30 5.03 -1.89
CA MET A 12 3.29 4.68 -2.88
C MET A 12 1.89 5.12 -2.47
N LYS A 13 1.54 5.02 -1.18
CA LYS A 13 0.24 5.48 -0.70
C LYS A 13 0.01 6.96 -0.99
N VAL A 14 1.04 7.78 -0.87
CA VAL A 14 0.96 9.20 -1.18
C VAL A 14 0.77 9.41 -2.68
N VAL A 15 1.53 8.69 -3.51
CA VAL A 15 1.47 8.82 -4.97
C VAL A 15 0.13 8.33 -5.50
N TRP A 16 -0.39 7.22 -4.96
CA TRP A 16 -1.70 6.71 -5.38
C TRP A 16 -2.83 7.67 -5.02
N LYS A 17 -2.71 8.34 -3.90
CA LYS A 17 -3.72 9.28 -3.42
C LYS A 17 -3.78 10.53 -4.29
N LYS A 18 -2.63 11.01 -4.74
CA LYS A 18 -2.53 12.21 -5.56
C LYS A 18 -1.45 12.03 -6.61
N SER A 19 -1.84 11.96 -7.88
CA SER A 19 -0.93 11.78 -9.00
C SER A 19 -1.42 12.69 -10.13
N PRO A 20 -0.60 13.56 -10.73
CA PRO A 20 0.82 13.74 -10.46
C PRO A 20 1.11 14.49 -9.15
N ILE A 21 2.27 14.25 -8.60
CA ILE A 21 2.69 14.88 -7.35
C ILE A 21 4.19 15.19 -7.43
N SER A 22 4.60 16.34 -6.89
CA SER A 22 6.01 16.70 -6.89
C SER A 22 6.76 16.03 -5.75
N GLY A 23 8.08 15.98 -5.86
CA GLY A 23 8.91 15.42 -4.80
C GLY A 23 8.74 16.16 -3.48
N SER A 24 8.67 17.49 -3.53
CA SER A 24 8.52 18.27 -2.31
C SER A 24 7.17 18.03 -1.62
N GLU A 25 6.11 17.82 -2.41
CA GLU A 25 4.81 17.48 -1.84
C GLU A 25 4.83 16.11 -1.16
N ILE A 26 5.52 15.13 -1.76
CA ILE A 26 5.67 13.80 -1.14
C ILE A 26 6.41 13.93 0.18
N VAL A 27 7.51 14.69 0.17
CA VAL A 27 8.31 14.90 1.37
C VAL A 27 7.48 15.55 2.47
N ASP A 28 6.74 16.60 2.13
CA ASP A 28 5.91 17.31 3.11
C ASP A 28 4.89 16.39 3.77
N GLU A 29 4.19 15.59 2.98
CA GLU A 29 3.19 14.69 3.53
C GLU A 29 3.80 13.61 4.41
N LEU A 30 4.88 12.99 3.97
CA LEU A 30 5.49 11.90 4.73
C LEU A 30 6.23 12.38 5.95
N GLU A 31 6.92 13.50 5.85
CA GLU A 31 7.62 14.08 6.99
C GLU A 31 6.64 14.38 8.14
N ALA A 32 5.46 14.88 7.78
CA ALA A 32 4.44 15.22 8.77
C ALA A 32 3.94 14.02 9.57
N VAL A 33 3.85 12.85 8.94
CA VAL A 33 3.29 11.65 9.60
C VAL A 33 4.34 10.66 10.08
N THR A 34 5.52 10.64 9.48
CA THR A 34 6.56 9.66 9.85
C THR A 34 7.73 10.27 10.61
N GLY A 35 7.95 11.57 10.45
CA GLY A 35 9.14 12.21 10.99
C GLY A 35 10.42 11.84 10.24
N TRP A 36 10.30 11.18 9.10
CA TRP A 36 11.47 10.79 8.30
C TRP A 36 12.17 12.01 7.74
N ASN A 37 13.48 11.90 7.66
CA ASN A 37 14.33 12.91 7.04
C ASN A 37 14.01 13.02 5.54
N PRO A 38 13.94 14.23 4.97
CA PRO A 38 13.69 14.41 3.53
C PRO A 38 14.63 13.60 2.64
N LYS A 39 15.90 13.48 3.03
CA LYS A 39 16.88 12.69 2.27
C LYS A 39 16.47 11.22 2.19
N THR A 40 15.95 10.68 3.28
CA THR A 40 15.45 9.30 3.33
C THR A 40 14.27 9.14 2.37
N ILE A 41 13.35 10.09 2.40
CA ILE A 41 12.17 10.05 1.53
C ILE A 41 12.57 10.11 0.06
N HIS A 42 13.50 11.00 -0.29
CA HIS A 42 13.99 11.09 -1.67
C HIS A 42 14.67 9.80 -2.12
N THR A 43 15.39 9.13 -1.22
CA THR A 43 16.01 7.84 -1.52
C THR A 43 14.96 6.79 -1.85
N LEU A 44 13.86 6.77 -1.09
CA LEU A 44 12.76 5.83 -1.34
C LEU A 44 12.09 6.12 -2.68
N ILE A 45 11.89 7.39 -3.02
CA ILE A 45 11.32 7.79 -4.31
C ILE A 45 12.21 7.27 -5.44
N ARG A 46 13.52 7.49 -5.34
CA ARG A 46 14.46 7.03 -6.36
C ARG A 46 14.43 5.52 -6.55
N ARG A 47 14.36 4.79 -5.44
CA ARG A 47 14.27 3.33 -5.51
C ARG A 47 13.02 2.87 -6.24
N LEU A 48 11.89 3.54 -5.97
CA LEU A 48 10.63 3.20 -6.64
C LEU A 48 10.66 3.53 -8.13
N VAL A 49 11.33 4.62 -8.50
CA VAL A 49 11.52 4.94 -9.91
C VAL A 49 12.37 3.85 -10.58
N THR A 50 13.47 3.45 -9.94
CA THR A 50 14.34 2.40 -10.45
C THR A 50 13.61 1.07 -10.60
N LYS A 51 12.72 0.75 -9.67
CA LYS A 51 11.93 -0.48 -9.72
C LYS A 51 10.82 -0.44 -10.76
N GLY A 52 10.53 0.73 -11.30
CA GLY A 52 9.44 0.89 -12.26
C GLY A 52 8.07 1.07 -11.64
N ALA A 53 7.99 1.29 -10.33
CA ALA A 53 6.71 1.49 -9.65
C ALA A 53 6.22 2.93 -9.75
N ILE A 54 7.13 3.87 -9.96
CA ILE A 54 6.84 5.29 -10.14
C ILE A 54 7.50 5.77 -11.43
N ASN A 55 6.77 6.54 -12.21
CA ASN A 55 7.33 7.25 -13.36
C ASN A 55 7.63 8.68 -12.95
N ALA A 56 8.82 9.17 -13.32
CA ALA A 56 9.23 10.53 -13.07
C ALA A 56 9.18 11.31 -14.38
N LYS A 57 8.55 12.46 -14.37
CA LYS A 57 8.50 13.34 -15.52
C LYS A 57 9.12 14.69 -15.14
N LYS A 58 10.12 15.10 -15.89
CA LYS A 58 10.75 16.39 -15.64
C LYS A 58 9.87 17.52 -16.16
N GLU A 59 9.51 18.42 -15.26
CA GLU A 59 8.85 19.67 -15.61
C GLU A 59 9.94 20.74 -15.78
N ASN A 60 9.59 22.01 -15.69
CA ASN A 60 10.59 23.06 -15.92
C ASN A 60 11.74 23.01 -14.89
N THR A 61 11.40 23.06 -13.60
CA THR A 61 12.38 23.13 -12.52
C THR A 61 12.24 22.02 -11.50
N TYR A 62 11.30 21.09 -11.72
CA TYR A 62 11.02 20.03 -10.75
C TYR A 62 10.58 18.77 -11.48
N TYR A 63 10.46 17.68 -10.72
CA TYR A 63 9.93 16.43 -11.25
C TYR A 63 8.52 16.20 -10.74
N SER A 64 7.65 15.73 -11.63
CA SER A 64 6.33 15.21 -11.26
C SER A 64 6.40 13.70 -11.24
N TYR A 65 5.75 13.08 -10.30
CA TYR A 65 5.75 11.63 -10.13
C TYR A 65 4.36 11.07 -10.33
N TYR A 66 4.29 9.94 -10.99
CA TYR A 66 3.06 9.24 -11.33
C TYR A 66 3.18 7.78 -10.91
N ALA A 67 2.08 7.19 -10.44
CA ALA A 67 2.09 5.76 -10.18
C ALA A 67 2.15 5.00 -11.51
N ALA A 68 3.11 4.10 -11.64
CA ALA A 68 3.26 3.24 -12.80
C ALA A 68 2.57 1.89 -12.61
N VAL A 69 2.19 1.57 -11.37
CA VAL A 69 1.49 0.33 -11.00
C VAL A 69 0.24 0.71 -10.23
N SER A 70 -0.82 -0.08 -10.37
CA SER A 70 -2.07 0.22 -9.70
C SER A 70 -2.02 -0.22 -8.23
N GLU A 71 -2.71 0.53 -7.38
CA GLU A 71 -2.84 0.16 -5.97
C GLU A 71 -3.54 -1.19 -5.82
N ALA A 72 -4.60 -1.41 -6.59
CA ALA A 72 -5.36 -2.66 -6.51
C ALA A 72 -4.49 -3.88 -6.80
N GLU A 73 -3.65 -3.80 -7.82
CA GLU A 73 -2.76 -4.92 -8.14
C GLU A 73 -1.71 -5.14 -7.07
N CYS A 74 -1.15 -4.07 -6.53
CA CYS A 74 -0.15 -4.19 -5.45
C CYS A 74 -0.78 -4.76 -4.18
N VAL A 75 -1.98 -4.32 -3.83
CA VAL A 75 -2.72 -4.86 -2.68
C VAL A 75 -3.01 -6.34 -2.87
N LYS A 76 -3.42 -6.72 -4.07
CA LYS A 76 -3.69 -8.13 -4.38
C LYS A 76 -2.46 -9.00 -4.18
N GLU A 77 -1.31 -8.59 -4.74
CA GLU A 77 -0.07 -9.34 -4.59
C GLU A 77 0.36 -9.44 -3.13
N GLU A 78 0.28 -8.34 -2.41
CA GLU A 78 0.66 -8.31 -0.99
C GLU A 78 -0.24 -9.21 -0.16
N THR A 79 -1.54 -9.16 -0.44
CA THR A 79 -2.52 -10.00 0.26
C THR A 79 -2.25 -11.47 0.02
N GLU A 80 -2.01 -11.87 -1.23
CA GLU A 80 -1.72 -13.26 -1.56
C GLU A 80 -0.43 -13.74 -0.91
N THR A 81 0.61 -12.91 -0.93
CA THR A 81 1.89 -13.24 -0.30
C THR A 81 1.72 -13.42 1.21
N PHE A 82 0.99 -12.51 1.85
CA PHE A 82 0.72 -12.57 3.28
C PHE A 82 -0.03 -13.86 3.65
N LEU A 83 -1.10 -14.16 2.92
CA LEU A 83 -1.91 -15.35 3.18
C LEU A 83 -1.08 -16.62 3.01
N GLU A 84 -0.26 -16.69 1.96
CA GLU A 84 0.56 -17.86 1.72
C GLU A 84 1.61 -18.02 2.81
N LYS A 85 2.26 -16.93 3.18
CA LYS A 85 3.32 -16.94 4.17
C LYS A 85 2.82 -17.30 5.58
N CYS A 86 1.70 -16.74 5.99
CA CYS A 86 1.23 -16.84 7.37
C CYS A 86 0.11 -17.85 7.57
N PHE A 87 -0.67 -18.14 6.53
CA PHE A 87 -1.87 -18.95 6.65
C PHE A 87 -2.02 -19.99 5.54
N ASN A 88 -0.93 -20.35 4.90
CA ASN A 88 -0.91 -21.36 3.83
C ASN A 88 -1.95 -21.08 2.72
N GLY A 89 -2.19 -19.80 2.45
CA GLY A 89 -3.13 -19.37 1.43
C GLY A 89 -4.60 -19.40 1.86
N SER A 90 -4.89 -19.69 3.13
CA SER A 90 -6.27 -19.88 3.59
C SER A 90 -6.83 -18.63 4.24
N LEU A 91 -7.84 -18.03 3.59
CA LEU A 91 -8.59 -16.93 4.16
C LEU A 91 -9.33 -17.37 5.44
N ASN A 92 -9.83 -18.60 5.44
CA ASN A 92 -10.54 -19.13 6.62
C ASN A 92 -9.63 -19.16 7.86
N MET A 93 -8.38 -19.53 7.67
CA MET A 93 -7.40 -19.54 8.76
C MET A 93 -7.13 -18.13 9.29
N LEU A 94 -7.06 -17.15 8.40
CA LEU A 94 -6.87 -15.77 8.80
C LEU A 94 -8.03 -15.28 9.66
N VAL A 95 -9.27 -15.51 9.22
CA VAL A 95 -10.47 -15.09 9.94
C VAL A 95 -10.55 -15.83 11.29
N SER A 96 -10.28 -17.13 11.30
CA SER A 96 -10.28 -17.92 12.53
C SER A 96 -9.27 -17.39 13.54
N ASN A 97 -8.11 -16.97 13.06
CA ASN A 97 -7.08 -16.39 13.92
C ASN A 97 -7.56 -15.12 14.61
N PHE A 98 -8.23 -14.23 13.88
CA PHE A 98 -8.75 -13.00 14.44
C PHE A 98 -9.86 -13.27 15.45
N ILE A 99 -10.69 -14.26 15.20
CA ILE A 99 -11.75 -14.65 16.14
C ILE A 99 -11.15 -15.18 17.45
N LYS A 100 -10.15 -16.05 17.35
CA LYS A 100 -9.47 -16.61 18.53
C LYS A 100 -8.80 -15.55 19.39
N GLU A 101 -8.28 -14.51 18.76
CA GLU A 101 -7.60 -13.43 19.47
C GLU A 101 -8.56 -12.32 19.91
N ASP A 102 -9.86 -12.52 19.70
CA ASP A 102 -10.89 -11.56 20.08
C ASP A 102 -10.67 -10.19 19.43
N LYS A 103 -10.23 -10.21 18.17
CA LYS A 103 -9.97 -8.98 17.40
C LYS A 103 -11.18 -8.51 16.60
N LEU A 104 -12.20 -9.36 16.47
CA LEU A 104 -13.42 -9.01 15.74
C LEU A 104 -14.52 -8.66 16.71
N THR A 105 -15.12 -7.49 16.53
CA THR A 105 -16.30 -7.08 17.30
C THR A 105 -17.54 -7.73 16.69
N ASP A 106 -18.65 -7.69 17.41
CA ASP A 106 -19.92 -8.17 16.87
C ASP A 106 -20.29 -7.41 15.61
N GLN A 107 -20.01 -6.12 15.57
CA GLN A 107 -20.27 -5.30 14.39
C GLN A 107 -19.41 -5.73 13.21
N ASP A 108 -18.13 -6.03 13.44
CA ASP A 108 -17.24 -6.54 12.41
C ASP A 108 -17.78 -7.83 11.80
N ILE A 109 -18.28 -8.73 12.66
CA ILE A 109 -18.82 -10.01 12.21
C ILE A 109 -20.07 -9.79 11.36
N GLU A 110 -20.96 -8.91 11.77
CA GLU A 110 -22.16 -8.57 11.00
C GLU A 110 -21.81 -8.00 9.62
N GLU A 111 -20.85 -7.09 9.58
CA GLU A 111 -20.40 -6.49 8.32
C GLU A 111 -19.79 -7.53 7.39
N LEU A 112 -18.97 -8.43 7.94
CA LEU A 112 -18.38 -9.53 7.16
C LEU A 112 -19.45 -10.45 6.59
N GLN A 113 -20.46 -10.78 7.39
CA GLN A 113 -21.57 -11.61 6.95
C GLN A 113 -22.32 -10.96 5.79
N GLU A 114 -22.54 -9.66 5.85
CA GLU A 114 -23.20 -8.91 4.78
C GLU A 114 -22.37 -8.95 3.48
N ILE A 115 -21.07 -8.73 3.59
CA ILE A 115 -20.16 -8.77 2.44
C ILE A 115 -20.21 -10.14 1.79
N LEU A 116 -20.12 -11.19 2.59
CA LEU A 116 -20.11 -12.57 2.11
C LEU A 116 -21.44 -12.93 1.44
N LYS A 117 -22.56 -12.51 2.01
CA LYS A 117 -23.88 -12.73 1.44
C LYS A 117 -24.02 -12.04 0.09
N SER A 118 -23.60 -10.80 0.00
CA SER A 118 -23.72 -10.00 -1.23
C SER A 118 -22.90 -10.57 -2.38
N ASN A 119 -21.84 -11.30 -2.06
CA ASN A 119 -20.92 -11.84 -3.06
C ASN A 119 -21.01 -13.36 -3.23
N LYS A 120 -21.99 -13.98 -2.62
CA LYS A 120 -22.18 -15.42 -2.72
C LYS A 120 -22.66 -15.77 -4.11
N ARG A 121 -22.05 -16.77 -4.74
CA ARG A 121 -22.39 -17.27 -6.04
C ARG A 121 -23.31 -18.49 -5.97
#